data_ceeae7bb8dc46d7e3b196607f9b12eaa
#
_entry.id   ceeae7bb8dc46d7e3b196607f9b12eaa
#
_cell.length_a   1.000
_cell.length_b   1.000
_cell.length_c   1.000
_cell.angle_alpha   90.00
_cell.angle_beta   90.00
_cell.angle_gamma   90.00
#
_symmetry.space_group_name_H-M   'P 1'
#
loop_
_entity.id
_entity.type
_entity.pdbx_description
1 polymer ?
#
loop_
_entity_poly.entity_id
_entity_poly.type
_entity_poly.pdbx_seq_one_letter_code
_entity_poly.pdbx_strand_id
1 'polypeptide(L)'
;YPTLISSQIEFILQNSNTKLVFVENQEQLDKIKSSFNSCSDLKYIVVMDDSCDQETENVMNLATLFDKGKEFTQNNNLSFTKMIESINEEDILTLIYTSGTTGIPKGVILTHKNLLSNVEATLKVAEFNSNEKFLSFLPLSHVLERMGGHYTAFAIGATIYYAENIEKVADNLGETNPTIVVSVPRLFEKIHTKFIEGLKTAPKLRRKLFFWALGVGKKYSNMKLNNKKPGAVLSLKHGLADKLIYSKVKARLGGKIKFFVSGGAPLS
;
A
#
# COMPACT_ATOMS: atom_id res chain seq x y z
N TYR A 1 -5.55 -10.73 -5.34
CA TYR A 1 -4.31 -10.52 -6.14
C TYR A 1 -4.60 -10.82 -7.60
N PRO A 2 -4.17 -9.98 -8.57
CA PRO A 2 -4.41 -10.19 -10.02
C PRO A 2 -3.73 -11.46 -10.56
N THR A 3 -2.78 -12.01 -9.82
CA THR A 3 -2.06 -13.26 -10.17
C THR A 3 -2.80 -14.53 -9.80
N LEU A 4 -3.97 -14.45 -9.17
CA LEU A 4 -4.77 -15.63 -8.84
C LEU A 4 -5.29 -16.31 -10.11
N ILE A 5 -5.32 -17.64 -10.06
CA ILE A 5 -5.93 -18.46 -11.11
C ILE A 5 -7.45 -18.60 -10.89
N SER A 6 -8.21 -18.94 -11.95
CA SER A 6 -9.68 -19.00 -11.89
C SER A 6 -10.22 -19.86 -10.74
N SER A 7 -9.64 -21.02 -10.46
CA SER A 7 -10.08 -21.89 -9.36
C SER A 7 -9.92 -21.28 -7.96
N GLN A 8 -8.88 -20.48 -7.76
CA GLN A 8 -8.67 -19.75 -6.50
C GLN A 8 -9.67 -18.60 -6.37
N ILE A 9 -9.95 -17.91 -7.47
CA ILE A 9 -10.95 -16.85 -7.53
C ILE A 9 -12.33 -17.43 -7.22
N GLU A 10 -12.70 -18.52 -7.88
CA GLU A 10 -13.96 -19.24 -7.67
C GLU A 10 -14.15 -19.60 -6.18
N PHE A 11 -13.14 -20.21 -5.57
CA PHE A 11 -13.16 -20.51 -4.15
C PHE A 11 -13.41 -19.27 -3.28
N ILE A 12 -12.72 -18.15 -3.55
CA ILE A 12 -12.88 -16.92 -2.78
C ILE A 12 -14.30 -16.37 -2.95
N LEU A 13 -14.81 -16.30 -4.16
CA LEU A 13 -16.15 -15.77 -4.47
C LEU A 13 -17.24 -16.59 -3.78
N GLN A 14 -17.14 -17.91 -3.83
CA GLN A 14 -18.09 -18.82 -3.16
C GLN A 14 -17.99 -18.70 -1.64
N ASN A 15 -16.78 -18.78 -1.09
CA ASN A 15 -16.53 -18.76 0.37
C ASN A 15 -16.93 -17.43 1.01
N SER A 16 -16.85 -16.32 0.29
CA SER A 16 -17.24 -14.98 0.77
C SER A 16 -18.69 -14.62 0.47
N ASN A 17 -19.45 -15.47 -0.21
CA ASN A 17 -20.81 -15.17 -0.69
C ASN A 17 -20.86 -13.85 -1.46
N THR A 18 -19.87 -13.63 -2.33
CA THR A 18 -19.71 -12.38 -3.10
C THR A 18 -20.88 -12.19 -4.05
N LYS A 19 -21.54 -11.05 -3.99
CA LYS A 19 -22.68 -10.69 -4.85
C LYS A 19 -22.29 -9.86 -6.07
N LEU A 20 -21.23 -9.07 -5.93
CA LEU A 20 -20.71 -8.19 -6.98
C LEU A 20 -19.18 -8.20 -6.93
N VAL A 21 -18.53 -8.26 -8.10
CA VAL A 21 -17.06 -8.19 -8.20
C VAL A 21 -16.65 -7.09 -9.16
N PHE A 22 -15.61 -6.34 -8.77
CA PHE A 22 -14.95 -5.38 -9.65
C PHE A 22 -13.73 -6.03 -10.28
N VAL A 23 -13.58 -5.84 -11.59
CA VAL A 23 -12.43 -6.32 -12.36
C VAL A 23 -11.78 -5.18 -13.13
N GLU A 24 -10.46 -5.20 -13.21
CA GLU A 24 -9.68 -4.13 -13.80
C GLU A 24 -9.80 -4.12 -15.33
N ASN A 25 -9.63 -5.28 -15.96
CA ASN A 25 -9.44 -5.43 -17.40
C ASN A 25 -10.03 -6.75 -17.93
N GLN A 26 -9.89 -6.97 -19.25
CA GLN A 26 -10.42 -8.16 -19.93
C GLN A 26 -9.85 -9.47 -19.38
N GLU A 27 -8.54 -9.54 -19.07
CA GLU A 27 -7.94 -10.75 -18.50
C GLU A 27 -8.61 -11.17 -17.20
N GLN A 28 -8.88 -10.22 -16.30
CA GLN A 28 -9.57 -10.51 -15.04
C GLN A 28 -11.05 -10.82 -15.25
N LEU A 29 -11.69 -10.17 -16.21
CA LEU A 29 -13.07 -10.48 -16.59
C LEU A 29 -13.21 -11.93 -17.07
N ASP A 30 -12.33 -12.42 -17.93
CA ASP A 30 -12.35 -13.78 -18.46
C ASP A 30 -12.18 -14.82 -17.36
N LYS A 31 -11.30 -14.56 -16.39
CA LYS A 31 -11.13 -15.41 -15.20
C LYS A 31 -12.42 -15.55 -14.38
N ILE A 32 -13.17 -14.44 -14.21
CA ILE A 32 -14.45 -14.46 -13.49
C ILE A 32 -15.55 -15.11 -14.31
N LYS A 33 -15.66 -14.78 -15.61
CA LYS A 33 -16.67 -15.38 -16.51
C LYS A 33 -16.59 -16.92 -16.50
N SER A 34 -15.38 -17.48 -16.46
CA SER A 34 -15.19 -18.94 -16.41
C SER A 34 -15.77 -19.62 -15.16
N SER A 35 -15.88 -18.88 -14.06
CA SER A 35 -16.37 -19.37 -12.75
C SER A 35 -17.75 -18.84 -12.39
N PHE A 36 -18.35 -17.98 -13.21
CA PHE A 36 -19.59 -17.26 -12.88
C PHE A 36 -20.74 -18.22 -12.53
N ASN A 37 -20.96 -19.25 -13.32
CA ASN A 37 -22.06 -20.21 -13.13
C ASN A 37 -21.87 -21.09 -11.89
N SER A 38 -20.65 -21.24 -11.40
CA SER A 38 -20.34 -22.00 -10.19
C SER A 38 -20.55 -21.17 -8.91
N CYS A 39 -20.67 -19.83 -9.03
CA CYS A 39 -20.80 -18.90 -7.91
C CYS A 39 -22.26 -18.43 -7.77
N SER A 40 -23.09 -19.20 -7.07
CA SER A 40 -24.55 -18.97 -6.98
C SER A 40 -24.95 -17.58 -6.45
N ASP A 41 -24.13 -16.97 -5.59
CA ASP A 41 -24.40 -15.67 -5.01
C ASP A 41 -23.92 -14.51 -5.90
N LEU A 42 -23.02 -14.76 -6.86
CA LEU A 42 -22.47 -13.73 -7.73
C LEU A 42 -23.50 -13.30 -8.77
N LYS A 43 -23.91 -12.04 -8.70
CA LYS A 43 -24.97 -11.48 -9.56
C LYS A 43 -24.41 -10.55 -10.63
N TYR A 44 -23.36 -9.78 -10.30
CA TYR A 44 -22.85 -8.74 -11.18
C TYR A 44 -21.32 -8.71 -11.21
N ILE A 45 -20.80 -8.41 -12.39
CA ILE A 45 -19.38 -8.10 -12.63
C ILE A 45 -19.31 -6.65 -13.11
N VAL A 46 -18.51 -5.83 -12.46
CA VAL A 46 -18.26 -4.44 -12.86
C VAL A 46 -16.86 -4.33 -13.42
N VAL A 47 -16.73 -3.95 -14.68
CA VAL A 47 -15.43 -3.73 -15.34
C VAL A 47 -15.00 -2.28 -15.20
N MET A 48 -13.71 -2.06 -14.90
CA MET A 48 -13.15 -0.72 -14.74
C MET A 48 -12.64 -0.15 -16.08
N ASP A 49 -12.20 -1.01 -16.99
CA ASP A 49 -11.78 -0.64 -18.34
C ASP A 49 -12.99 -0.71 -19.30
N ASP A 50 -13.37 0.45 -19.85
CA ASP A 50 -14.52 0.56 -20.76
C ASP A 50 -14.34 -0.19 -22.09
N SER A 51 -13.12 -0.58 -22.44
CA SER A 51 -12.83 -1.39 -23.63
C SER A 51 -13.18 -2.86 -23.49
N CYS A 52 -13.53 -3.32 -22.27
CA CYS A 52 -13.89 -4.70 -22.00
C CYS A 52 -15.25 -5.09 -22.60
N ASP A 53 -15.36 -6.36 -22.95
CA ASP A 53 -16.56 -6.97 -23.48
C ASP A 53 -17.71 -7.05 -22.44
N GLN A 54 -18.84 -6.37 -22.73
CA GLN A 54 -20.02 -6.25 -21.88
C GLN A 54 -21.25 -6.97 -22.47
N GLU A 55 -21.06 -7.99 -23.30
CA GLU A 55 -22.13 -8.67 -24.03
C GLU A 55 -23.17 -9.39 -23.16
N THR A 56 -22.90 -9.55 -21.84
CA THR A 56 -23.84 -10.27 -20.96
C THR A 56 -24.51 -9.28 -19.99
N GLU A 57 -25.81 -9.53 -19.73
CA GLU A 57 -26.65 -8.72 -18.82
C GLU A 57 -26.03 -8.52 -17.41
N ASN A 58 -25.21 -9.46 -16.99
CA ASN A 58 -24.55 -9.45 -15.67
C ASN A 58 -23.22 -8.68 -15.63
N VAL A 59 -22.72 -8.20 -16.77
CA VAL A 59 -21.48 -7.43 -16.90
C VAL A 59 -21.83 -5.98 -17.23
N MET A 60 -21.28 -5.06 -16.44
CA MET A 60 -21.49 -3.62 -16.67
C MET A 60 -20.19 -2.85 -16.42
N ASN A 61 -20.05 -1.68 -17.01
CA ASN A 61 -18.96 -0.77 -16.70
C ASN A 61 -19.30 0.16 -15.50
N LEU A 62 -18.30 0.91 -15.03
CA LEU A 62 -18.48 1.85 -13.92
C LEU A 62 -19.53 2.93 -14.22
N ALA A 63 -19.59 3.45 -15.44
CA ALA A 63 -20.56 4.47 -15.81
C ALA A 63 -22.00 3.96 -15.64
N THR A 64 -22.28 2.77 -16.13
CA THR A 64 -23.59 2.09 -15.96
C THR A 64 -23.92 1.87 -14.48
N LEU A 65 -22.95 1.46 -13.66
CA LEU A 65 -23.15 1.30 -12.22
C LEU A 65 -23.50 2.63 -11.54
N PHE A 66 -22.81 3.72 -11.88
CA PHE A 66 -23.09 5.05 -11.36
C PHE A 66 -24.48 5.56 -11.75
N ASP A 67 -24.91 5.31 -12.99
CA ASP A 67 -26.23 5.74 -13.43
C ASP A 67 -27.34 4.96 -12.74
N LYS A 68 -27.19 3.66 -12.58
CA LYS A 68 -28.09 2.83 -11.74
C LYS A 68 -28.13 3.32 -10.28
N GLY A 69 -26.98 3.71 -9.73
CA GLY A 69 -26.90 4.28 -8.37
C GLY A 69 -27.64 5.60 -8.23
N LYS A 70 -27.55 6.51 -9.21
CA LYS A 70 -28.30 7.77 -9.24
C LYS A 70 -29.80 7.53 -9.31
N GLU A 71 -30.23 6.67 -10.23
CA GLU A 71 -31.64 6.31 -10.38
C GLU A 71 -32.20 5.67 -9.09
N PHE A 72 -31.46 4.73 -8.49
CA PHE A 72 -31.84 4.10 -7.23
C PHE A 72 -32.02 5.12 -6.10
N THR A 73 -31.09 6.06 -5.98
CA THR A 73 -31.13 7.12 -4.94
C THR A 73 -32.34 8.04 -5.11
N GLN A 74 -32.65 8.43 -6.35
CA GLN A 74 -33.81 9.26 -6.67
C GLN A 74 -35.13 8.57 -6.35
N ASN A 75 -35.25 7.31 -6.72
CA ASN A 75 -36.50 6.55 -6.59
C ASN A 75 -36.78 6.10 -5.14
N ASN A 76 -35.76 5.92 -4.32
CA ASN A 76 -35.90 5.33 -2.97
C ASN A 76 -35.73 6.34 -1.84
N ASN A 77 -35.58 7.64 -2.12
CA ASN A 77 -35.37 8.70 -1.12
C ASN A 77 -34.33 8.30 -0.05
N LEU A 78 -33.21 7.70 -0.49
CA LEU A 78 -32.23 7.08 0.35
C LEU A 78 -31.37 8.14 1.08
N SER A 79 -31.37 8.10 2.42
CA SER A 79 -30.48 8.96 3.22
C SER A 79 -29.14 8.24 3.45
N PHE A 80 -28.09 8.70 2.77
CA PHE A 80 -26.74 8.21 2.95
C PHE A 80 -26.27 8.37 4.41
N THR A 81 -26.66 9.45 5.06
CA THR A 81 -26.39 9.70 6.48
C THR A 81 -26.98 8.60 7.38
N LYS A 82 -28.25 8.22 7.16
CA LYS A 82 -28.86 7.12 7.95
C LYS A 82 -28.18 5.78 7.74
N MET A 83 -27.69 5.51 6.55
CA MET A 83 -26.93 4.28 6.28
C MET A 83 -25.62 4.27 7.07
N ILE A 84 -24.88 5.39 7.07
CA ILE A 84 -23.63 5.51 7.86
C ILE A 84 -23.92 5.37 9.35
N GLU A 85 -24.96 6.02 9.87
CA GLU A 85 -25.35 5.96 11.28
C GLU A 85 -25.79 4.55 11.73
N SER A 86 -26.19 3.68 10.81
CA SER A 86 -26.57 2.30 11.13
C SER A 86 -25.39 1.34 11.28
N ILE A 87 -24.17 1.74 10.92
CA ILE A 87 -22.97 0.90 10.99
C ILE A 87 -22.51 0.80 12.44
N ASN A 88 -22.27 -0.43 12.91
CA ASN A 88 -21.74 -0.72 14.23
C ASN A 88 -20.27 -1.13 14.17
N GLU A 89 -19.55 -0.89 15.25
CA GLU A 89 -18.12 -1.25 15.34
C GLU A 89 -17.87 -2.75 15.14
N GLU A 90 -18.82 -3.60 15.52
CA GLU A 90 -18.74 -5.06 15.41
C GLU A 90 -19.18 -5.57 14.03
N ASP A 91 -19.69 -4.71 13.14
CA ASP A 91 -20.02 -5.12 11.77
C ASP A 91 -18.76 -5.51 11.02
N ILE A 92 -18.90 -6.47 10.10
CA ILE A 92 -17.80 -6.93 9.26
C ILE A 92 -17.42 -5.80 8.29
N LEU A 93 -16.19 -5.33 8.40
CA LEU A 93 -15.64 -4.33 7.46
C LEU A 93 -15.05 -5.01 6.22
N THR A 94 -14.32 -6.10 6.40
CA THR A 94 -13.60 -6.74 5.30
C THR A 94 -13.22 -8.19 5.59
N LEU A 95 -13.05 -8.96 4.51
CA LEU A 95 -12.42 -10.27 4.52
C LEU A 95 -11.05 -10.16 3.84
N ILE A 96 -10.01 -10.65 4.51
CA ILE A 96 -8.66 -10.71 3.94
C ILE A 96 -8.24 -12.15 3.78
N TYR A 97 -8.09 -12.61 2.54
CA TYR A 97 -7.68 -13.97 2.25
C TYR A 97 -6.16 -14.12 2.35
N THR A 98 -5.74 -15.08 3.16
CA THR A 98 -4.32 -15.45 3.33
C THR A 98 -4.08 -16.84 2.78
N SER A 99 -2.87 -17.10 2.28
CA SER A 99 -2.44 -18.46 1.94
C SER A 99 -2.37 -19.30 3.22
N GLY A 100 -3.36 -20.14 3.45
CA GLY A 100 -3.35 -21.06 4.59
C GLY A 100 -2.15 -22.03 4.51
N THR A 101 -1.67 -22.49 5.67
CA THR A 101 -0.63 -23.53 5.75
C THR A 101 -1.02 -24.85 5.06
N THR A 102 -2.31 -25.05 4.82
CA THR A 102 -2.90 -26.22 4.13
C THR A 102 -3.06 -26.03 2.63
N GLY A 103 -2.62 -24.90 2.06
CA GLY A 103 -2.78 -24.56 0.64
C GLY A 103 -4.15 -23.99 0.26
N ILE A 104 -5.18 -24.15 1.10
CA ILE A 104 -6.50 -23.55 0.89
C ILE A 104 -6.53 -22.15 1.51
N PRO A 105 -6.87 -21.09 0.77
CA PRO A 105 -6.96 -19.74 1.31
C PRO A 105 -7.97 -19.66 2.46
N LYS A 106 -7.65 -18.89 3.51
CA LYS A 106 -8.54 -18.61 4.63
C LYS A 106 -8.92 -17.14 4.65
N GLY A 107 -10.22 -16.85 4.68
CA GLY A 107 -10.78 -15.52 4.81
C GLY A 107 -10.75 -15.05 6.26
N VAL A 108 -9.85 -14.14 6.61
CA VAL A 108 -9.81 -13.52 7.94
C VAL A 108 -10.89 -12.45 7.99
N ILE A 109 -11.83 -12.61 8.89
CA ILE A 109 -12.92 -11.65 9.14
C ILE A 109 -12.38 -10.52 10.02
N LEU A 110 -12.51 -9.28 9.57
CA LEU A 110 -12.15 -8.09 10.33
C LEU A 110 -13.33 -7.15 10.44
N THR A 111 -13.65 -6.76 11.68
CA THR A 111 -14.70 -5.77 11.97
C THR A 111 -14.16 -4.34 11.87
N HIS A 112 -15.05 -3.34 11.86
CA HIS A 112 -14.66 -1.94 11.96
C HIS A 112 -13.79 -1.71 13.19
N LYS A 113 -14.15 -2.26 14.35
CA LYS A 113 -13.40 -2.15 15.60
C LYS A 113 -11.98 -2.72 15.50
N ASN A 114 -11.80 -3.85 14.83
CA ASN A 114 -10.46 -4.44 14.65
C ASN A 114 -9.52 -3.48 13.92
N LEU A 115 -9.99 -2.83 12.86
CA LEU A 115 -9.16 -1.89 12.10
C LEU A 115 -8.99 -0.56 12.81
N LEU A 116 -10.05 0.02 13.37
CA LEU A 116 -9.99 1.30 14.07
C LEU A 116 -9.05 1.24 15.27
N SER A 117 -9.11 0.18 16.09
CA SER A 117 -8.19 0.03 17.24
C SER A 117 -6.71 -0.01 16.83
N ASN A 118 -6.39 -0.62 15.67
CA ASN A 118 -5.04 -0.64 15.14
C ASN A 118 -4.61 0.73 14.57
N VAL A 119 -5.52 1.44 13.90
CA VAL A 119 -5.27 2.81 13.44
C VAL A 119 -4.99 3.72 14.63
N GLU A 120 -5.84 3.69 15.67
CA GLU A 120 -5.64 4.48 16.90
C GLU A 120 -4.31 4.18 17.58
N ALA A 121 -3.93 2.89 17.67
CA ALA A 121 -2.63 2.50 18.22
C ALA A 121 -1.47 3.05 17.37
N THR A 122 -1.60 3.02 16.05
CA THR A 122 -0.61 3.58 15.11
C THR A 122 -0.45 5.09 15.32
N LEU A 123 -1.55 5.82 15.49
CA LEU A 123 -1.52 7.28 15.69
C LEU A 123 -0.87 7.70 17.01
N LYS A 124 -0.75 6.78 17.99
CA LYS A 124 -0.04 7.04 19.26
C LYS A 124 1.48 6.84 19.17
N VAL A 125 1.97 6.17 18.13
CA VAL A 125 3.41 5.82 18.01
C VAL A 125 4.23 6.96 17.41
N ALA A 126 3.63 7.81 16.56
CA ALA A 126 4.29 8.92 15.91
C ALA A 126 3.34 10.12 15.76
N GLU A 127 3.92 11.30 15.58
CA GLU A 127 3.14 12.50 15.27
C GLU A 127 2.71 12.49 13.79
N PHE A 128 1.41 12.47 13.58
CA PHE A 128 0.77 12.54 12.27
C PHE A 128 -0.09 13.78 12.17
N ASN A 129 -0.23 14.32 10.94
CA ASN A 129 -1.16 15.41 10.66
C ASN A 129 -1.66 15.34 9.21
N SER A 130 -2.64 16.17 8.85
CA SER A 130 -3.28 16.16 7.54
C SER A 130 -2.37 16.61 6.37
N ASN A 131 -1.20 17.19 6.65
CA ASN A 131 -0.22 17.54 5.61
C ASN A 131 0.67 16.37 5.20
N GLU A 132 0.49 15.20 5.83
CA GLU A 132 1.26 14.03 5.45
C GLU A 132 0.88 13.55 4.05
N LYS A 133 1.88 12.94 3.39
CA LYS A 133 1.76 12.38 2.04
C LYS A 133 2.24 10.95 2.08
N PHE A 134 1.37 10.03 1.72
CA PHE A 134 1.67 8.61 1.62
C PHE A 134 1.91 8.23 0.16
N LEU A 135 2.88 7.34 -0.10
CA LEU A 135 2.99 6.64 -1.37
C LEU A 135 2.61 5.18 -1.17
N SER A 136 1.47 4.80 -1.72
CA SER A 136 0.92 3.45 -1.68
C SER A 136 1.35 2.66 -2.91
N PHE A 137 1.99 1.51 -2.72
CA PHE A 137 2.46 0.62 -3.80
C PHE A 137 2.36 -0.86 -3.44
N LEU A 138 2.11 -1.19 -2.18
CA LEU A 138 1.83 -2.56 -1.78
C LEU A 138 0.37 -2.89 -2.08
N PRO A 139 0.04 -4.19 -2.26
CA PRO A 139 -1.34 -4.59 -2.54
C PRO A 139 -2.30 -4.21 -1.41
N LEU A 140 -3.39 -3.49 -1.71
CA LEU A 140 -4.46 -3.17 -0.75
C LEU A 140 -5.26 -4.40 -0.30
N SER A 141 -5.10 -5.54 -0.96
CA SER A 141 -5.58 -6.84 -0.50
C SER A 141 -4.80 -7.39 0.71
N HIS A 142 -3.62 -6.82 1.02
CA HIS A 142 -2.82 -7.17 2.18
C HIS A 142 -3.06 -6.18 3.33
N VAL A 143 -3.26 -6.71 4.56
CA VAL A 143 -3.61 -5.90 5.74
C VAL A 143 -2.60 -4.80 6.06
N LEU A 144 -1.30 -5.04 5.83
CA LEU A 144 -0.25 -4.04 6.11
C LEU A 144 -0.49 -2.73 5.35
N GLU A 145 -0.73 -2.81 4.04
CA GLU A 145 -0.99 -1.63 3.23
C GLU A 145 -2.37 -1.05 3.51
N ARG A 146 -3.38 -1.91 3.57
CA ARG A 146 -4.75 -1.49 3.82
C ARG A 146 -4.89 -0.72 5.13
N MET A 147 -4.30 -1.19 6.23
CA MET A 147 -4.35 -0.52 7.52
C MET A 147 -3.31 0.60 7.60
N GLY A 148 -2.02 0.29 7.39
CA GLY A 148 -0.92 1.22 7.64
C GLY A 148 -0.79 2.33 6.60
N GLY A 149 -1.00 2.02 5.31
CA GLY A 149 -0.89 2.98 4.22
C GLY A 149 -2.20 3.70 3.90
N HIS A 150 -3.34 3.01 4.04
CA HIS A 150 -4.62 3.52 3.54
C HIS A 150 -5.52 4.04 4.68
N TYR A 151 -5.97 3.18 5.60
CA TYR A 151 -6.86 3.63 6.68
C TYR A 151 -6.19 4.61 7.64
N THR A 152 -4.90 4.47 7.93
CA THR A 152 -4.16 5.46 8.73
C THR A 152 -4.12 6.81 8.03
N ALA A 153 -3.87 6.85 6.72
CA ALA A 153 -3.87 8.09 5.95
C ALA A 153 -5.25 8.76 5.92
N PHE A 154 -6.34 7.98 5.75
CA PHE A 154 -7.71 8.50 5.83
C PHE A 154 -8.03 9.08 7.20
N ALA A 155 -7.66 8.39 8.28
CA ALA A 155 -7.97 8.82 9.63
C ALA A 155 -7.38 10.19 10.00
N ILE A 156 -6.27 10.57 9.37
CA ILE A 156 -5.61 11.86 9.60
C ILE A 156 -5.90 12.90 8.50
N GLY A 157 -6.67 12.55 7.47
CA GLY A 157 -6.96 13.43 6.33
C GLY A 157 -5.74 13.68 5.44
N ALA A 158 -4.80 12.72 5.35
CA ALA A 158 -3.59 12.84 4.55
C ALA A 158 -3.85 12.60 3.06
N THR A 159 -2.90 13.01 2.22
CA THR A 159 -2.90 12.70 0.79
C THR A 159 -2.30 11.31 0.55
N ILE A 160 -2.96 10.50 -0.26
CA ILE A 160 -2.44 9.22 -0.74
C ILE A 160 -2.12 9.33 -2.23
N TYR A 161 -0.88 9.03 -2.60
CA TYR A 161 -0.46 8.81 -3.98
C TYR A 161 -0.36 7.31 -4.23
N TYR A 162 -0.92 6.84 -5.33
CA TYR A 162 -0.80 5.45 -5.75
C TYR A 162 0.31 5.35 -6.79
N ALA A 163 1.27 4.46 -6.56
CA ALA A 163 2.34 4.22 -7.52
C ALA A 163 1.78 3.52 -8.76
N GLU A 164 2.34 3.82 -9.93
CA GLU A 164 1.97 3.20 -11.19
C GLU A 164 2.17 1.67 -11.16
N ASN A 165 3.32 1.25 -10.66
CA ASN A 165 3.71 -0.15 -10.43
C ASN A 165 4.96 -0.22 -9.56
N ILE A 166 5.38 -1.44 -9.18
CA ILE A 166 6.54 -1.67 -8.30
C ILE A 166 7.88 -1.19 -8.90
N GLU A 167 8.02 -1.26 -10.23
CA GLU A 167 9.24 -0.84 -10.93
C GLU A 167 9.41 0.68 -10.90
N LYS A 168 8.30 1.41 -10.90
CA LYS A 168 8.24 2.88 -10.91
C LYS A 168 8.27 3.52 -9.52
N VAL A 169 8.22 2.75 -8.45
CA VAL A 169 8.23 3.29 -7.07
C VAL A 169 9.36 4.30 -6.84
N ALA A 170 10.55 4.04 -7.37
CA ALA A 170 11.70 4.94 -7.22
C ALA A 170 11.49 6.30 -7.92
N ASP A 171 10.84 6.30 -9.08
CA ASP A 171 10.52 7.51 -9.83
C ASP A 171 9.37 8.25 -9.13
N ASN A 172 8.32 7.54 -8.75
CA ASN A 172 7.17 8.09 -8.03
C ASN A 172 7.53 8.68 -6.65
N LEU A 173 8.54 8.15 -5.95
CA LEU A 173 9.10 8.78 -4.74
C LEU A 173 9.63 10.20 -5.03
N GLY A 174 10.32 10.37 -6.16
CA GLY A 174 10.84 11.68 -6.60
C GLY A 174 9.74 12.66 -7.01
N GLU A 175 8.69 12.18 -7.66
CA GLU A 175 7.58 12.99 -8.18
C GLU A 175 6.64 13.45 -7.06
N THR A 176 6.24 12.53 -6.17
CA THR A 176 5.22 12.80 -5.14
C THR A 176 5.80 13.40 -3.87
N ASN A 177 7.10 13.23 -3.62
CA ASN A 177 7.79 13.68 -2.42
C ASN A 177 7.02 13.28 -1.14
N PRO A 178 6.78 11.98 -0.89
CA PRO A 178 6.01 11.53 0.24
C PRO A 178 6.72 11.81 1.56
N THR A 179 5.95 11.90 2.64
CA THR A 179 6.48 12.06 4.00
C THR A 179 6.52 10.72 4.74
N ILE A 180 5.66 9.79 4.36
CA ILE A 180 5.52 8.47 4.98
C ILE A 180 5.41 7.42 3.87
N VAL A 181 6.13 6.31 4.03
CA VAL A 181 6.10 5.19 3.09
C VAL A 181 6.00 3.88 3.88
N VAL A 182 4.89 3.17 3.68
CA VAL A 182 4.72 1.81 4.21
C VAL A 182 5.36 0.83 3.23
N SER A 183 6.19 -0.07 3.74
CA SER A 183 7.01 -0.94 2.90
C SER A 183 7.28 -2.30 3.55
N VAL A 184 7.99 -3.13 2.83
CA VAL A 184 8.49 -4.43 3.27
C VAL A 184 10.02 -4.48 3.13
N PRO A 185 10.72 -5.32 3.90
CA PRO A 185 12.19 -5.41 3.88
C PRO A 185 12.80 -5.53 2.49
N ARG A 186 12.18 -6.29 1.61
CA ARG A 186 12.65 -6.49 0.21
C ARG A 186 12.82 -5.19 -0.59
N LEU A 187 12.01 -4.17 -0.33
CA LEU A 187 12.18 -2.88 -1.02
C LEU A 187 13.49 -2.21 -0.60
N PHE A 188 13.78 -2.20 0.71
CA PHE A 188 15.02 -1.62 1.23
C PHE A 188 16.25 -2.36 0.69
N GLU A 189 16.20 -3.69 0.64
CA GLU A 189 17.24 -4.52 0.05
C GLU A 189 17.44 -4.20 -1.45
N LYS A 190 16.34 -4.08 -2.22
CA LYS A 190 16.39 -3.72 -3.65
C LYS A 190 16.98 -2.32 -3.86
N ILE A 191 16.57 -1.35 -3.04
CA ILE A 191 17.12 0.00 -3.08
C ILE A 191 18.62 -0.02 -2.75
N HIS A 192 19.02 -0.69 -1.67
CA HIS A 192 20.42 -0.83 -1.27
C HIS A 192 21.25 -1.47 -2.38
N THR A 193 20.78 -2.58 -2.96
CA THR A 193 21.47 -3.28 -4.06
C THR A 193 21.66 -2.37 -5.27
N LYS A 194 20.61 -1.64 -5.71
CA LYS A 194 20.72 -0.68 -6.82
C LYS A 194 21.75 0.43 -6.53
N PHE A 195 21.82 0.92 -5.28
CA PHE A 195 22.85 1.90 -4.90
C PHE A 195 24.26 1.32 -5.00
N ILE A 196 24.48 0.10 -4.47
CA ILE A 196 25.79 -0.56 -4.52
C ILE A 196 26.20 -0.89 -5.96
N GLU A 197 25.28 -1.35 -6.80
CA GLU A 197 25.54 -1.60 -8.23
C GLU A 197 25.92 -0.32 -8.97
N GLY A 198 25.20 0.78 -8.76
CA GLY A 198 25.53 2.07 -9.33
C GLY A 198 26.90 2.61 -8.90
N LEU A 199 27.44 2.12 -7.78
CA LEU A 199 28.80 2.47 -7.34
C LEU A 199 29.89 1.66 -8.04
N LYS A 200 29.58 0.49 -8.60
CA LYS A 200 30.59 -0.34 -9.33
C LYS A 200 31.15 0.40 -10.53
N THR A 201 30.30 1.17 -11.23
CA THR A 201 30.67 1.97 -12.40
C THR A 201 31.10 3.40 -12.07
N ALA A 202 31.00 3.82 -10.80
CA ALA A 202 31.33 5.17 -10.37
C ALA A 202 32.86 5.40 -10.25
N PRO A 203 33.36 6.64 -10.46
CA PRO A 203 34.76 7.00 -10.26
C PRO A 203 35.25 6.59 -8.86
N LYS A 204 36.54 6.17 -8.77
CA LYS A 204 37.16 5.68 -7.52
C LYS A 204 36.96 6.64 -6.33
N LEU A 205 37.06 7.95 -6.57
CA LEU A 205 36.87 8.98 -5.53
C LEU A 205 35.44 8.97 -4.99
N ARG A 206 34.43 8.91 -5.86
CA ARG A 206 33.01 8.89 -5.49
C ARG A 206 32.69 7.64 -4.66
N ARG A 207 33.26 6.50 -5.04
CA ARG A 207 33.09 5.24 -4.32
C ARG A 207 33.73 5.30 -2.91
N LYS A 208 34.95 5.83 -2.80
CA LYS A 208 35.61 6.03 -1.48
C LYS A 208 34.80 6.96 -0.59
N LEU A 209 34.29 8.07 -1.13
CA LEU A 209 33.49 9.05 -0.39
C LEU A 209 32.17 8.43 0.12
N PHE A 210 31.52 7.60 -0.71
CA PHE A 210 30.28 6.91 -0.31
C PHE A 210 30.52 5.95 0.87
N PHE A 211 31.54 5.08 0.80
CA PHE A 211 31.83 4.13 1.88
C PHE A 211 32.31 4.84 3.15
N TRP A 212 33.05 5.94 3.02
CA TRP A 212 33.37 6.79 4.16
C TRP A 212 32.11 7.35 4.81
N ALA A 213 31.20 7.93 4.04
CA ALA A 213 29.94 8.45 4.54
C ALA A 213 29.11 7.34 5.20
N LEU A 214 28.99 6.16 4.59
CA LEU A 214 28.29 5.01 5.16
C LEU A 214 28.86 4.63 6.53
N GLY A 215 30.20 4.60 6.68
CA GLY A 215 30.87 4.34 7.96
C GLY A 215 30.60 5.41 9.02
N VAL A 216 30.56 6.68 8.61
CA VAL A 216 30.21 7.80 9.50
C VAL A 216 28.74 7.69 9.95
N GLY A 217 27.84 7.41 9.02
CA GLY A 217 26.41 7.24 9.32
C GLY A 217 26.13 6.10 10.30
N LYS A 218 26.74 4.93 10.08
CA LYS A 218 26.62 3.80 11.01
C LYS A 218 27.04 4.15 12.43
N LYS A 219 28.20 4.81 12.59
CA LYS A 219 28.69 5.21 13.91
C LYS A 219 27.77 6.23 14.58
N TYR A 220 27.32 7.22 13.82
CA TYR A 220 26.42 8.27 14.32
C TYR A 220 25.06 7.67 14.74
N SER A 221 24.47 6.82 13.91
CA SER A 221 23.20 6.17 14.17
C SER A 221 23.28 5.24 15.39
N ASN A 222 24.34 4.42 15.48
CA ASN A 222 24.55 3.53 16.64
C ASN A 222 24.66 4.31 17.97
N MET A 223 25.29 5.48 17.97
CA MET A 223 25.34 6.30 19.19
C MET A 223 23.95 6.83 19.55
N LYS A 224 23.19 7.29 18.56
CA LYS A 224 21.81 7.76 18.78
C LYS A 224 20.88 6.65 19.31
N LEU A 225 20.92 5.47 18.70
CA LEU A 225 20.13 4.30 19.13
C LEU A 225 20.44 3.86 20.57
N ASN A 226 21.69 4.05 21.02
CA ASN A 226 22.10 3.76 22.39
C ASN A 226 21.96 4.97 23.33
N ASN A 227 21.17 5.98 22.97
CA ASN A 227 20.96 7.21 23.74
C ASN A 227 22.27 7.95 24.10
N LYS A 228 23.35 7.76 23.33
CA LYS A 228 24.63 8.44 23.52
C LYS A 228 24.71 9.67 22.62
N LYS A 229 25.25 10.77 23.14
CA LYS A 229 25.50 11.98 22.33
C LYS A 229 26.77 11.78 21.48
N PRO A 230 26.67 11.93 20.13
CA PRO A 230 27.85 11.89 19.27
C PRO A 230 28.83 13.04 19.64
N GLY A 231 30.14 12.71 19.72
CA GLY A 231 31.18 13.71 19.96
C GLY A 231 31.30 14.72 18.82
N ALA A 232 31.91 15.88 19.08
CA ALA A 232 32.02 17.00 18.13
C ALA A 232 32.63 16.59 16.77
N VAL A 233 33.70 15.80 16.78
CA VAL A 233 34.36 15.32 15.54
C VAL A 233 33.45 14.43 14.72
N LEU A 234 32.65 13.52 15.34
CA LEU A 234 31.72 12.67 14.62
C LEU A 234 30.54 13.49 14.06
N SER A 235 30.06 14.47 14.82
CA SER A 235 29.02 15.38 14.37
C SER A 235 29.44 16.22 13.17
N LEU A 236 30.65 16.74 13.17
CA LEU A 236 31.21 17.48 12.02
C LEU A 236 31.36 16.58 10.79
N LYS A 237 31.91 15.37 10.95
CA LYS A 237 32.01 14.39 9.86
C LYS A 237 30.63 14.00 9.32
N HIS A 238 29.63 13.86 10.17
CA HIS A 238 28.27 13.55 9.79
C HIS A 238 27.64 14.70 8.98
N GLY A 239 27.82 15.96 9.40
CA GLY A 239 27.37 17.13 8.66
C GLY A 239 28.01 17.24 7.26
N LEU A 240 29.31 16.94 7.13
CA LEU A 240 30.00 16.88 5.85
C LEU A 240 29.47 15.72 4.98
N ALA A 241 29.26 14.54 5.55
CA ALA A 241 28.69 13.40 4.83
C ALA A 241 27.23 13.67 4.40
N ASP A 242 26.45 14.41 5.20
CA ASP A 242 25.09 14.82 4.80
C ASP A 242 25.14 15.74 3.58
N LYS A 243 25.97 16.78 3.59
CA LYS A 243 26.10 17.71 2.46
C LYS A 243 26.57 17.04 1.17
N LEU A 244 27.48 16.08 1.25
CA LEU A 244 28.11 15.47 0.08
C LEU A 244 27.35 14.24 -0.46
N ILE A 245 26.73 13.45 0.42
CA ILE A 245 26.16 12.15 0.08
C ILE A 245 24.70 12.02 0.51
N TYR A 246 24.37 12.18 1.82
CA TYR A 246 23.03 11.82 2.31
C TYR A 246 21.94 12.72 1.73
N SER A 247 22.20 14.04 1.57
CA SER A 247 21.24 14.95 0.93
C SER A 247 20.88 14.50 -0.50
N LYS A 248 21.84 13.95 -1.25
CA LYS A 248 21.60 13.44 -2.60
C LYS A 248 20.81 12.12 -2.59
N VAL A 249 21.07 11.26 -1.60
CA VAL A 249 20.29 10.02 -1.41
C VAL A 249 18.87 10.36 -0.99
N LYS A 250 18.72 11.27 -0.01
CA LYS A 250 17.39 11.76 0.42
C LYS A 250 16.60 12.36 -0.74
N ALA A 251 17.24 13.20 -1.56
CA ALA A 251 16.59 13.82 -2.71
C ALA A 251 16.05 12.80 -3.72
N ARG A 252 16.78 11.69 -3.94
CA ARG A 252 16.31 10.58 -4.80
C ARG A 252 15.11 9.81 -4.22
N LEU A 253 14.91 9.89 -2.92
CA LEU A 253 13.76 9.34 -2.22
C LEU A 253 12.65 10.38 -2.01
N GLY A 254 12.67 11.48 -2.77
CA GLY A 254 11.69 12.55 -2.68
C GLY A 254 12.02 13.65 -1.67
N GLY A 255 13.09 13.50 -0.86
CA GLY A 255 13.64 14.54 0.02
C GLY A 255 12.81 14.92 1.26
N LYS A 256 11.54 14.49 1.35
CA LYS A 256 10.61 14.87 2.42
C LYS A 256 10.21 13.72 3.35
N ILE A 257 10.75 12.52 3.16
CA ILE A 257 10.43 11.37 4.00
C ILE A 257 10.83 11.64 5.44
N LYS A 258 9.87 11.55 6.35
CA LYS A 258 10.04 11.61 7.79
C LYS A 258 10.46 10.26 8.33
N PHE A 259 9.72 9.21 7.93
CA PHE A 259 10.04 7.82 8.28
C PHE A 259 9.45 6.82 7.28
N PHE A 260 10.02 5.64 7.30
CA PHE A 260 9.48 4.46 6.66
C PHE A 260 8.85 3.55 7.72
N VAL A 261 7.75 2.92 7.36
CA VAL A 261 7.17 1.81 8.14
C VAL A 261 7.56 0.51 7.45
N SER A 262 8.21 -0.41 8.17
CA SER A 262 8.58 -1.73 7.64
C SER A 262 7.80 -2.81 8.36
N GLY A 263 7.12 -3.67 7.62
CA GLY A 263 6.34 -4.76 8.17
C GLY A 263 6.41 -6.03 7.32
N GLY A 264 5.73 -7.08 7.76
CA GLY A 264 5.62 -8.36 7.07
C GLY A 264 6.81 -9.31 7.23
N ALA A 265 8.00 -8.82 7.59
CA ALA A 265 9.20 -9.61 7.91
C ALA A 265 10.20 -8.78 8.72
N PRO A 266 11.18 -9.40 9.38
CA PRO A 266 12.27 -8.68 10.04
C PRO A 266 13.09 -7.87 9.03
N LEU A 267 13.44 -6.64 9.39
CA LEU A 267 14.38 -5.81 8.63
C LEU A 267 15.81 -6.21 9.04
N SER A 268 16.65 -6.59 8.06
CA SER A 268 18.05 -7.00 8.28
C SER A 268 18.99 -5.81 8.52
#